data_85948d890bcd20e9404898c08b930937
#
_entry.id   85948d890bcd20e9404898c08b930937
#
_cell.length_a   1.000
_cell.length_b   1.000
_cell.length_c   1.000
_cell.angle_alpha   90.00
_cell.angle_beta   90.00
_cell.angle_gamma   90.00
#
_symmetry.space_group_name_H-M   'P 1'
#
loop_
_entity.id
_entity.type
_entity.pdbx_description
1 polymer ?
#
loop_
_entity_poly.entity_id
_entity_poly.type
_entity_poly.pdbx_seq_one_letter_code
_entity_poly.pdbx_strand_id
1 'polypeptide(L)'
;MAEAIARIETRYGTRAVARGDVAKRQDDERRIRTDGSLDRVTGGGIRAGEPLAFIGPSSAGKLSLALSVAAAAQREGGMAAWIDASASFDPLAALRAGIDLDRLVVVRAVDADAVRLAGSAVLRSEGYRLAVVDLGPSFAARCAIDDLAPLIPVVRGSPAALLVVAESRGQRLAIPSVRVEPIAWQTKHGRTVGWSFAAGTTLSSERALFCITAPDAKPADLGARTQGEGPLFSERSERDVELAS
;
A
#
# COMPACT_ATOMS: atom_id res chain seq x y z
N MET A 1 0.80 40.27 -12.56
CA MET A 1 0.69 38.79 -12.33
C MET A 1 1.41 37.99 -13.41
N ALA A 2 1.15 38.20 -14.72
CA ALA A 2 1.80 37.50 -15.82
C ALA A 2 3.35 37.61 -15.80
N GLU A 3 3.88 38.78 -15.50
CA GLU A 3 5.34 39.00 -15.43
C GLU A 3 6.00 38.25 -14.27
N ALA A 4 5.30 38.15 -13.11
CA ALA A 4 5.80 37.35 -11.99
C ALA A 4 5.82 35.84 -12.32
N ILE A 5 4.81 35.34 -13.01
CA ILE A 5 4.76 33.95 -13.51
C ILE A 5 5.92 33.70 -14.48
N ALA A 6 6.09 34.57 -15.48
CA ALA A 6 7.17 34.43 -16.46
C ALA A 6 8.57 34.41 -15.80
N ARG A 7 8.79 35.21 -14.76
CA ARG A 7 10.06 35.19 -13.98
C ARG A 7 10.27 33.90 -13.24
N ILE A 8 9.22 33.31 -12.67
CA ILE A 8 9.28 32.02 -11.98
C ILE A 8 9.55 30.89 -12.99
N GLU A 9 8.85 30.88 -14.11
CA GLU A 9 9.05 29.90 -15.17
C GLU A 9 10.45 29.96 -15.78
N THR A 10 10.99 31.19 -15.97
CA THR A 10 12.37 31.38 -16.47
C THR A 10 13.40 30.82 -15.49
N ARG A 11 13.16 30.95 -14.18
CA ARG A 11 14.10 30.53 -13.14
C ARG A 11 13.99 29.06 -12.76
N TYR A 12 12.79 28.48 -12.82
CA TYR A 12 12.47 27.14 -12.28
C TYR A 12 11.88 26.19 -13.33
N GLY A 13 11.74 26.65 -14.58
CA GLY A 13 11.16 25.91 -15.68
C GLY A 13 9.66 26.15 -15.88
N THR A 14 9.16 25.87 -17.07
CA THR A 14 7.75 26.12 -17.48
C THR A 14 6.72 25.30 -16.71
N ARG A 15 7.15 24.29 -15.93
CA ARG A 15 6.28 23.50 -15.05
C ARG A 15 6.21 24.01 -13.61
N ALA A 16 6.94 25.10 -13.28
CA ALA A 16 7.00 25.64 -11.93
C ALA A 16 5.69 26.30 -11.49
N VAL A 17 4.86 26.72 -12.44
CA VAL A 17 3.56 27.35 -12.18
C VAL A 17 2.47 26.59 -12.92
N ALA A 18 1.51 26.07 -12.19
CA ALA A 18 0.31 25.45 -12.75
C ALA A 18 -0.94 26.09 -12.17
N ARG A 19 -2.04 26.13 -12.95
CA ARG A 19 -3.36 26.48 -12.39
C ARG A 19 -3.75 25.42 -11.36
N GLY A 20 -4.45 25.84 -10.30
CA GLY A 20 -4.82 24.94 -9.21
C GLY A 20 -5.66 23.75 -9.64
N ASP A 21 -6.51 23.88 -10.64
CA ASP A 21 -7.30 22.80 -11.23
C ASP A 21 -6.42 21.80 -12.02
N VAL A 22 -5.44 22.32 -12.78
CA VAL A 22 -4.47 21.49 -13.52
C VAL A 22 -3.54 20.76 -12.54
N ALA A 23 -3.03 21.46 -11.52
CA ALA A 23 -2.20 20.88 -10.49
C ALA A 23 -2.94 19.75 -9.74
N LYS A 24 -4.22 19.96 -9.42
CA LYS A 24 -5.06 18.95 -8.78
C LYS A 24 -5.26 17.72 -9.67
N ARG A 25 -5.55 17.90 -10.96
CA ARG A 25 -5.71 16.77 -11.90
C ARG A 25 -4.41 15.97 -12.02
N GLN A 26 -3.27 16.64 -12.17
CA GLN A 26 -1.97 15.99 -12.23
C GLN A 26 -1.64 15.22 -10.94
N ASP A 27 -2.04 15.75 -9.78
CA ASP A 27 -1.89 15.06 -8.50
C ASP A 27 -2.79 13.82 -8.44
N ASP A 28 -4.05 13.93 -8.87
CA ASP A 28 -5.00 12.84 -8.91
C ASP A 28 -4.55 11.70 -9.85
N GLU A 29 -4.01 12.03 -11.03
CA GLU A 29 -3.44 11.06 -11.99
C GLU A 29 -2.21 10.32 -11.47
N ARG A 30 -1.51 10.92 -10.50
CA ARG A 30 -0.32 10.32 -9.87
C ARG A 30 -0.65 9.43 -8.67
N ARG A 31 -1.93 9.26 -8.31
CA ARG A 31 -2.35 8.45 -7.17
C ARG A 31 -2.84 7.08 -7.60
N ILE A 32 -2.43 6.06 -6.87
CA ILE A 32 -3.00 4.71 -6.95
C ILE A 32 -4.18 4.69 -6.01
N ARG A 33 -5.39 4.52 -6.56
CA ARG A 33 -6.63 4.50 -5.81
C ARG A 33 -7.12 3.08 -5.61
N THR A 34 -7.42 2.75 -4.37
CA THR A 34 -7.99 1.45 -3.99
C THR A 34 -9.51 1.45 -4.04
N ASP A 35 -10.12 2.64 -4.28
CA ASP A 35 -11.56 2.90 -4.30
C ASP A 35 -12.24 2.53 -2.98
N GLY A 36 -11.52 2.67 -1.89
CA GLY A 36 -11.99 2.25 -0.58
C GLY A 36 -11.55 3.10 0.60
N SER A 37 -11.76 2.55 1.80
CA SER A 37 -11.41 3.21 3.06
C SER A 37 -9.92 3.50 3.21
N LEU A 38 -9.06 2.73 2.53
CA LEU A 38 -7.63 3.00 2.53
C LEU A 38 -7.31 4.36 1.90
N ASP A 39 -8.06 4.77 0.88
CA ASP A 39 -7.87 6.09 0.25
C ASP A 39 -8.18 7.23 1.22
N ARG A 40 -9.20 7.08 2.08
CA ARG A 40 -9.47 8.06 3.14
C ARG A 40 -8.30 8.18 4.12
N VAL A 41 -7.79 7.03 4.58
CA VAL A 41 -6.65 6.97 5.52
C VAL A 41 -5.38 7.58 4.90
N THR A 42 -5.16 7.38 3.60
CA THR A 42 -3.98 7.87 2.87
C THR A 42 -4.16 9.25 2.24
N GLY A 43 -5.31 9.91 2.47
CA GLY A 43 -5.58 11.23 1.90
C GLY A 43 -5.83 11.23 0.40
N GLY A 44 -6.50 10.19 -0.11
CA GLY A 44 -6.93 10.07 -1.51
C GLY A 44 -6.13 9.07 -2.35
N GLY A 45 -5.48 8.10 -1.72
CA GLY A 45 -4.70 7.07 -2.39
C GLY A 45 -3.19 7.23 -2.23
N ILE A 46 -2.43 6.28 -2.76
CA ILE A 46 -0.97 6.24 -2.64
C ILE A 46 -0.33 7.01 -3.79
N ARG A 47 0.46 8.02 -3.47
CA ARG A 47 1.00 8.95 -4.45
C ARG A 47 2.28 8.44 -5.08
N ALA A 48 2.35 8.47 -6.41
CA ALA A 48 3.58 8.25 -7.15
C ALA A 48 4.63 9.33 -6.81
N GLY A 49 5.88 8.92 -6.74
CA GLY A 49 6.97 9.81 -6.33
C GLY A 49 7.09 9.98 -4.81
N GLU A 50 6.27 9.27 -4.01
CA GLU A 50 6.32 9.32 -2.56
C GLU A 50 6.45 7.93 -1.95
N PRO A 51 7.25 7.80 -0.86
CA PRO A 51 7.30 6.58 -0.09
C PRO A 51 6.16 6.57 0.94
N LEU A 52 5.58 5.39 1.17
CA LEU A 52 4.64 5.12 2.25
C LEU A 52 5.00 3.81 2.93
N ALA A 53 4.83 3.69 4.24
CA ALA A 53 5.02 2.44 4.95
C ALA A 53 3.70 1.91 5.54
N PHE A 54 3.46 0.60 5.41
CA PHE A 54 2.50 -0.12 6.22
C PHE A 54 3.24 -0.80 7.36
N ILE A 55 2.93 -0.40 8.60
CA ILE A 55 3.61 -0.86 9.80
C ILE A 55 2.63 -1.48 10.78
N GLY A 56 3.05 -2.50 11.48
CA GLY A 56 2.23 -3.17 12.50
C GLY A 56 2.80 -4.53 12.87
N PRO A 57 2.21 -5.24 13.84
CA PRO A 57 2.66 -6.58 14.21
C PRO A 57 2.47 -7.60 13.07
N SER A 58 3.07 -8.78 13.21
CA SER A 58 2.80 -9.90 12.31
C SER A 58 1.31 -10.21 12.27
N SER A 59 0.83 -10.67 11.12
CA SER A 59 -0.57 -11.03 10.88
C SER A 59 -1.60 -9.91 11.09
N ALA A 60 -1.16 -8.64 11.10
CA ALA A 60 -2.06 -7.49 11.23
C ALA A 60 -2.80 -7.11 9.94
N GLY A 61 -2.61 -7.82 8.82
CA GLY A 61 -3.26 -7.50 7.54
C GLY A 61 -2.45 -6.60 6.60
N LYS A 62 -1.22 -6.21 6.96
CA LYS A 62 -0.36 -5.32 6.15
C LYS A 62 -0.14 -5.83 4.72
N LEU A 63 0.20 -7.13 4.58
CA LEU A 63 0.44 -7.74 3.27
C LEU A 63 -0.83 -7.74 2.41
N SER A 64 -1.97 -8.02 3.03
CA SER A 64 -3.24 -8.00 2.31
C SER A 64 -3.59 -6.60 1.80
N LEU A 65 -3.36 -5.55 2.61
CA LEU A 65 -3.48 -4.16 2.14
C LEU A 65 -2.49 -3.86 1.00
N ALA A 66 -1.23 -4.31 1.11
CA ALA A 66 -0.24 -4.09 0.07
C ALA A 66 -0.62 -4.80 -1.24
N LEU A 67 -1.18 -6.01 -1.17
CA LEU A 67 -1.71 -6.72 -2.34
C LEU A 67 -2.87 -5.96 -2.98
N SER A 68 -3.79 -5.39 -2.19
CA SER A 68 -4.89 -4.57 -2.74
C SER A 68 -4.40 -3.33 -3.47
N VAL A 69 -3.33 -2.69 -2.96
CA VAL A 69 -2.67 -1.56 -3.62
C VAL A 69 -2.01 -2.00 -4.93
N ALA A 70 -1.35 -3.16 -4.93
CA ALA A 70 -0.72 -3.69 -6.15
C ALA A 70 -1.76 -4.01 -7.22
N ALA A 71 -2.89 -4.62 -6.84
CA ALA A 71 -4.01 -4.83 -7.75
C ALA A 71 -4.58 -3.51 -8.29
N ALA A 72 -4.70 -2.48 -7.45
CA ALA A 72 -5.13 -1.16 -7.86
C ALA A 72 -4.17 -0.52 -8.86
N ALA A 73 -2.86 -0.59 -8.63
CA ALA A 73 -1.84 -0.08 -9.54
C ALA A 73 -1.93 -0.73 -10.93
N GLN A 74 -2.25 -2.02 -10.99
CA GLN A 74 -2.44 -2.74 -12.24
C GLN A 74 -3.74 -2.37 -12.96
N ARG A 75 -4.83 -2.11 -12.23
CA ARG A 75 -6.09 -1.62 -12.83
C ARG A 75 -5.91 -0.29 -13.56
N GLU A 76 -5.00 0.56 -13.08
CA GLU A 76 -4.63 1.82 -13.72
C GLU A 76 -3.66 1.66 -14.90
N GLY A 77 -3.40 0.44 -15.34
CA GLY A 77 -2.61 0.16 -16.53
C GLY A 77 -1.11 -0.05 -16.30
N GLY A 78 -0.59 0.10 -15.08
CA GLY A 78 0.83 -0.07 -14.74
C GLY A 78 1.22 -1.51 -14.40
N MET A 79 2.53 -1.77 -14.31
CA MET A 79 3.09 -2.96 -13.68
C MET A 79 3.30 -2.71 -12.19
N ALA A 80 3.32 -3.77 -11.39
CA ALA A 80 3.79 -3.74 -10.02
C ALA A 80 5.05 -4.59 -9.86
N ALA A 81 5.93 -4.19 -8.95
CA ALA A 81 7.06 -5.01 -8.53
C ALA A 81 6.94 -5.30 -7.03
N TRP A 82 7.22 -6.55 -6.65
CA TRP A 82 7.25 -7.01 -5.27
C TRP A 82 8.67 -7.45 -4.92
N ILE A 83 9.33 -6.68 -4.08
CA ILE A 83 10.67 -6.98 -3.58
C ILE A 83 10.50 -7.73 -2.27
N ASP A 84 10.58 -9.06 -2.39
CA ASP A 84 10.34 -10.03 -1.32
C ASP A 84 11.65 -10.30 -0.57
N ALA A 85 11.88 -9.56 0.50
CA ALA A 85 13.04 -9.75 1.35
C ALA A 85 12.81 -10.83 2.42
N SER A 86 11.58 -11.26 2.62
CA SER A 86 11.20 -12.29 3.60
C SER A 86 11.06 -13.69 3.01
N ALA A 87 11.09 -13.82 1.68
CA ALA A 87 10.78 -15.04 0.94
C ALA A 87 9.38 -15.61 1.29
N SER A 88 8.42 -14.71 1.55
CA SER A 88 7.06 -15.05 2.00
C SER A 88 5.96 -14.71 0.99
N PHE A 89 6.32 -14.25 -0.20
CA PHE A 89 5.34 -13.92 -1.24
C PHE A 89 4.49 -15.14 -1.61
N ASP A 90 3.17 -15.00 -1.48
CA ASP A 90 2.19 -16.03 -1.84
C ASP A 90 1.46 -15.64 -3.14
N PRO A 91 1.75 -16.34 -4.27
CA PRO A 91 1.08 -16.08 -5.54
C PRO A 91 -0.43 -16.32 -5.50
N LEU A 92 -0.91 -17.27 -4.67
CA LEU A 92 -2.35 -17.53 -4.56
C LEU A 92 -3.06 -16.41 -3.82
N ALA A 93 -2.45 -15.83 -2.79
CA ALA A 93 -2.96 -14.64 -2.13
C ALA A 93 -2.99 -13.45 -3.09
N ALA A 94 -1.97 -13.28 -3.93
CA ALA A 94 -1.92 -12.24 -4.95
C ALA A 94 -3.05 -12.38 -5.98
N LEU A 95 -3.27 -13.58 -6.51
CA LEU A 95 -4.39 -13.86 -7.43
C LEU A 95 -5.75 -13.56 -6.78
N ARG A 96 -5.95 -13.97 -5.52
CA ARG A 96 -7.18 -13.67 -4.77
C ARG A 96 -7.39 -12.18 -4.52
N ALA A 97 -6.33 -11.40 -4.42
CA ALA A 97 -6.38 -9.96 -4.33
C ALA A 97 -6.68 -9.27 -5.67
N GLY A 98 -6.78 -10.04 -6.76
CA GLY A 98 -7.04 -9.52 -8.11
C GLY A 98 -5.78 -9.05 -8.83
N ILE A 99 -4.60 -9.52 -8.42
CA ILE A 99 -3.34 -9.22 -9.11
C ILE A 99 -3.21 -10.14 -10.33
N ASP A 100 -2.91 -9.52 -11.47
CA ASP A 100 -2.46 -10.20 -12.67
C ASP A 100 -0.97 -10.54 -12.51
N LEU A 101 -0.64 -11.82 -12.44
CA LEU A 101 0.75 -12.27 -12.24
C LEU A 101 1.64 -12.01 -13.45
N ASP A 102 1.09 -11.90 -14.66
CA ASP A 102 1.86 -11.56 -15.87
C ASP A 102 2.34 -10.09 -15.85
N ARG A 103 1.72 -9.28 -14.98
CA ARG A 103 2.06 -7.87 -14.77
C ARG A 103 2.71 -7.60 -13.41
N LEU A 104 3.16 -8.66 -12.73
CA LEU A 104 3.85 -8.58 -11.45
C LEU A 104 5.26 -9.15 -11.58
N VAL A 105 6.25 -8.34 -11.25
CA VAL A 105 7.63 -8.82 -11.11
C VAL A 105 7.91 -9.07 -9.62
N VAL A 106 8.30 -10.29 -9.27
CA VAL A 106 8.71 -10.64 -7.91
C VAL A 106 10.23 -10.80 -7.88
N VAL A 107 10.90 -10.00 -7.04
CA VAL A 107 12.35 -10.03 -6.84
C VAL A 107 12.64 -10.52 -5.43
N ARG A 108 13.31 -11.65 -5.28
CA ARG A 108 13.79 -12.13 -3.99
C ARG A 108 15.10 -11.43 -3.62
N ALA A 109 15.08 -10.64 -2.56
CA ALA A 109 16.22 -9.89 -2.08
C ALA A 109 16.73 -10.49 -0.76
N VAL A 110 18.00 -10.86 -0.72
CA VAL A 110 18.59 -11.57 0.44
C VAL A 110 19.16 -10.63 1.49
N ASP A 111 19.43 -9.38 1.12
CA ASP A 111 20.02 -8.35 1.99
C ASP A 111 19.56 -6.93 1.60
N ALA A 112 19.98 -5.95 2.39
CA ALA A 112 19.59 -4.55 2.18
C ALA A 112 20.15 -3.97 0.86
N ASP A 113 21.30 -4.41 0.40
CA ASP A 113 21.88 -3.96 -0.87
C ASP A 113 21.07 -4.47 -2.05
N ALA A 114 20.65 -5.75 -2.03
CA ALA A 114 19.77 -6.33 -3.02
C ALA A 114 18.40 -5.60 -3.06
N VAL A 115 17.82 -5.27 -1.89
CA VAL A 115 16.59 -4.48 -1.80
C VAL A 115 16.77 -3.10 -2.43
N ARG A 116 17.85 -2.39 -2.12
CA ARG A 116 18.15 -1.07 -2.67
C ARG A 116 18.38 -1.12 -4.17
N LEU A 117 19.11 -2.11 -4.65
CA LEU A 117 19.38 -2.29 -6.08
C LEU A 117 18.09 -2.56 -6.85
N ALA A 118 17.30 -3.53 -6.41
CA ALA A 118 16.02 -3.87 -7.04
C ALA A 118 15.04 -2.69 -6.97
N GLY A 119 14.90 -2.04 -5.81
CA GLY A 119 14.06 -0.87 -5.63
C GLY A 119 14.46 0.29 -6.56
N SER A 120 15.75 0.59 -6.65
CA SER A 120 16.25 1.63 -7.55
C SER A 120 15.99 1.31 -9.02
N ALA A 121 16.18 0.05 -9.44
CA ALA A 121 15.92 -0.37 -10.81
C ALA A 121 14.44 -0.21 -11.19
N VAL A 122 13.53 -0.68 -10.33
CA VAL A 122 12.08 -0.55 -10.53
C VAL A 122 11.65 0.92 -10.56
N LEU A 123 12.08 1.72 -9.57
CA LEU A 123 11.68 3.12 -9.44
C LEU A 123 12.21 4.02 -10.57
N ARG A 124 13.28 3.64 -11.24
CA ARG A 124 13.82 4.34 -12.42
C ARG A 124 13.19 3.90 -13.75
N SER A 125 12.42 2.82 -13.72
CA SER A 125 11.76 2.27 -14.91
C SER A 125 10.38 2.92 -15.10
N GLU A 126 10.05 3.31 -16.34
CA GLU A 126 8.78 3.97 -16.66
C GLU A 126 7.58 3.03 -16.70
N GLY A 127 7.79 1.71 -16.76
CA GLY A 127 6.71 0.71 -16.85
C GLY A 127 5.99 0.40 -15.53
N TYR A 128 6.56 0.80 -14.39
CA TYR A 128 6.01 0.45 -13.07
C TYR A 128 5.21 1.61 -12.47
N ARG A 129 4.09 1.26 -11.84
CA ARG A 129 3.29 2.18 -11.02
C ARG A 129 3.57 2.03 -9.53
N LEU A 130 4.02 0.84 -9.12
CA LEU A 130 4.24 0.52 -7.72
C LEU A 130 5.46 -0.39 -7.53
N ALA A 131 6.31 -0.04 -6.58
CA ALA A 131 7.30 -0.91 -5.98
C ALA A 131 6.88 -1.22 -4.54
N VAL A 132 6.64 -2.49 -4.22
CA VAL A 132 6.41 -2.96 -2.85
C VAL A 132 7.72 -3.56 -2.33
N VAL A 133 8.15 -3.15 -1.15
CA VAL A 133 9.26 -3.75 -0.41
C VAL A 133 8.71 -4.45 0.82
N ASP A 134 8.70 -5.78 0.80
CA ASP A 134 8.27 -6.59 1.94
C ASP A 134 9.48 -7.02 2.76
N LEU A 135 9.69 -6.34 3.88
CA LEU A 135 10.81 -6.61 4.78
C LEU A 135 10.57 -7.82 5.69
N GLY A 136 9.32 -8.20 5.95
CA GLY A 136 8.95 -9.31 6.82
C GLY A 136 9.65 -9.34 8.19
N PRO A 137 9.24 -10.23 9.09
CA PRO A 137 9.78 -10.25 10.45
C PRO A 137 11.25 -10.70 10.52
N SER A 138 11.63 -11.65 9.69
CA SER A 138 13.00 -12.22 9.68
C SER A 138 14.03 -11.25 9.10
N PHE A 139 13.61 -10.41 8.17
CA PHE A 139 14.50 -9.44 7.53
C PHE A 139 14.65 -8.16 8.37
N ALA A 140 13.60 -7.77 9.11
CA ALA A 140 13.64 -6.62 10.01
C ALA A 140 14.72 -6.71 11.11
N ALA A 141 15.27 -7.90 11.35
CA ALA A 141 16.43 -8.09 12.24
C ALA A 141 17.77 -7.73 11.55
N ARG A 142 17.81 -7.69 10.21
CA ARG A 142 19.03 -7.50 9.39
C ARG A 142 19.03 -6.19 8.60
N CYS A 143 17.85 -5.59 8.40
CA CYS A 143 17.68 -4.35 7.66
C CYS A 143 16.61 -3.51 8.34
N ALA A 144 16.96 -2.31 8.74
CA ALA A 144 16.01 -1.34 9.23
C ALA A 144 15.34 -0.61 8.03
N ILE A 145 14.16 -0.01 8.27
CA ILE A 145 13.56 0.85 7.23
C ILE A 145 14.50 2.02 6.88
N ASP A 146 15.29 2.49 7.84
CA ASP A 146 16.26 3.56 7.62
C ASP A 146 17.36 3.18 6.62
N ASP A 147 17.65 1.88 6.45
CA ASP A 147 18.57 1.39 5.42
C ASP A 147 18.01 1.58 3.99
N LEU A 148 16.71 1.86 3.88
CA LEU A 148 16.04 2.22 2.62
C LEU A 148 16.12 3.72 2.31
N ALA A 149 16.71 4.55 3.19
CA ALA A 149 16.86 5.99 2.98
C ALA A 149 17.45 6.35 1.60
N PRO A 150 18.42 5.61 1.01
CA PRO A 150 18.90 5.88 -0.33
C PRO A 150 17.85 5.77 -1.45
N LEU A 151 16.71 5.09 -1.21
CA LEU A 151 15.61 5.04 -2.18
C LEU A 151 14.75 6.31 -2.17
N ILE A 152 14.78 7.12 -1.11
CA ILE A 152 13.94 8.31 -0.99
C ILE A 152 14.17 9.33 -2.11
N PRO A 153 15.40 9.72 -2.47
CA PRO A 153 15.63 10.61 -3.61
C PRO A 153 15.24 9.95 -4.94
N VAL A 154 15.37 8.64 -5.07
CA VAL A 154 15.00 7.91 -6.28
C VAL A 154 13.50 7.92 -6.48
N VAL A 155 12.71 7.64 -5.42
CA VAL A 155 11.25 7.61 -5.52
C VAL A 155 10.67 8.98 -5.84
N ARG A 156 11.26 10.07 -5.34
CA ARG A 156 10.79 11.45 -5.62
C ARG A 156 10.82 11.80 -7.11
N GLY A 157 11.75 11.23 -7.86
CA GLY A 157 11.85 11.39 -9.31
C GLY A 157 11.10 10.33 -10.13
N SER A 158 10.45 9.37 -9.47
CA SER A 158 9.83 8.22 -10.10
C SER A 158 8.38 8.46 -10.50
N PRO A 159 7.90 7.87 -11.61
CA PRO A 159 6.48 7.75 -11.92
C PRO A 159 5.77 6.71 -11.04
N ALA A 160 6.51 5.88 -10.30
CA ALA A 160 5.99 4.86 -9.40
C ALA A 160 5.93 5.35 -7.94
N ALA A 161 5.05 4.74 -7.15
CA ALA A 161 5.05 4.84 -5.70
C ALA A 161 5.96 3.78 -5.08
N LEU A 162 6.49 4.07 -3.88
CA LEU A 162 7.22 3.10 -3.06
C LEU A 162 6.37 2.77 -1.83
N LEU A 163 5.97 1.51 -1.69
CA LEU A 163 5.28 0.99 -0.51
C LEU A 163 6.20 0.04 0.25
N VAL A 164 6.46 0.35 1.52
CA VAL A 164 7.26 -0.51 2.41
C VAL A 164 6.34 -1.21 3.39
N VAL A 165 6.45 -2.54 3.50
CA VAL A 165 5.73 -3.34 4.48
C VAL A 165 6.73 -3.81 5.54
N ALA A 166 6.51 -3.42 6.80
CA ALA A 166 7.44 -3.72 7.87
C ALA A 166 6.76 -3.95 9.22
N GLU A 167 7.46 -4.60 10.14
CA GLU A 167 7.02 -4.67 11.54
C GLU A 167 7.42 -3.41 12.29
N SER A 168 6.47 -2.86 13.06
CA SER A 168 6.77 -1.75 13.96
C SER A 168 7.50 -2.26 15.20
N ARG A 169 8.75 -1.87 15.37
CA ARG A 169 9.53 -2.10 16.61
C ARG A 169 9.75 -0.83 17.41
N GLY A 170 8.80 0.11 17.36
CA GLY A 170 8.89 1.37 18.11
C GLY A 170 9.79 2.44 17.48
N GLN A 171 10.32 2.22 16.29
CA GLN A 171 11.14 3.20 15.57
C GLN A 171 10.27 4.29 14.94
N ARG A 172 10.72 5.53 15.02
CA ARG A 172 10.14 6.63 14.23
C ARG A 172 10.65 6.49 12.80
N LEU A 173 9.72 6.26 11.87
CA LEU A 173 10.05 6.20 10.46
C LEU A 173 10.23 7.61 9.90
N ALA A 174 11.25 7.81 9.10
CA ALA A 174 11.47 9.07 8.36
C ALA A 174 10.52 9.23 7.17
N ILE A 175 9.60 8.28 6.95
CA ILE A 175 8.61 8.29 5.87
C ILE A 175 7.19 8.23 6.45
N PRO A 176 6.18 8.77 5.73
CA PRO A 176 4.78 8.63 6.12
C PRO A 176 4.40 7.17 6.33
N SER A 177 3.58 6.90 7.32
CA SER A 177 3.20 5.53 7.63
C SER A 177 1.72 5.38 7.99
N VAL A 178 1.17 4.26 7.58
CA VAL A 178 -0.13 3.74 8.02
C VAL A 178 0.15 2.62 9.02
N ARG A 179 -0.35 2.78 10.23
CA ARG A 179 -0.30 1.74 11.27
C ARG A 179 -1.47 0.79 11.07
N VAL A 180 -1.16 -0.49 11.02
CA VAL A 180 -2.14 -1.56 10.87
C VAL A 180 -2.15 -2.39 12.15
N GLU A 181 -3.32 -2.50 12.78
CA GLU A 181 -3.50 -3.14 14.08
C GLU A 181 -4.56 -4.24 13.98
N PRO A 182 -4.27 -5.47 14.44
CA PRO A 182 -5.27 -6.52 14.47
C PRO A 182 -6.35 -6.18 15.50
N ILE A 183 -7.61 -6.49 15.19
CA ILE A 183 -8.74 -6.27 16.08
C ILE A 183 -9.25 -7.62 16.60
N ALA A 184 -9.76 -8.48 15.72
CA ALA A 184 -10.37 -9.74 16.12
C ALA A 184 -10.28 -10.79 15.00
N TRP A 185 -10.23 -12.05 15.44
CA TRP A 185 -10.51 -13.20 14.59
C TRP A 185 -12.01 -13.42 14.54
N GLN A 186 -12.54 -13.65 13.35
CA GLN A 186 -13.94 -14.00 13.16
C GLN A 186 -14.07 -15.51 13.15
N THR A 187 -14.82 -16.04 14.08
CA THR A 187 -15.08 -17.50 14.17
C THR A 187 -16.56 -17.79 14.01
N LYS A 188 -16.90 -18.87 13.30
CA LYS A 188 -18.26 -19.39 13.18
C LYS A 188 -18.24 -20.90 13.28
N HIS A 189 -19.05 -21.45 14.17
CA HIS A 189 -19.07 -22.90 14.44
C HIS A 189 -17.69 -23.50 14.75
N GLY A 190 -16.85 -22.77 15.51
CA GLY A 190 -15.50 -23.20 15.88
C GLY A 190 -14.44 -23.13 14.77
N ARG A 191 -14.79 -22.58 13.60
CA ARG A 191 -13.84 -22.39 12.46
C ARG A 191 -13.58 -20.91 12.27
N THR A 192 -12.33 -20.56 12.01
CA THR A 192 -11.97 -19.20 11.61
C THR A 192 -12.50 -18.94 10.21
N VAL A 193 -13.36 -17.94 10.05
CA VAL A 193 -13.95 -17.52 8.78
C VAL A 193 -13.37 -16.21 8.26
N GLY A 194 -12.57 -15.52 9.09
CA GLY A 194 -11.91 -14.29 8.72
C GLY A 194 -11.25 -13.61 9.88
N TRP A 195 -10.72 -12.42 9.63
CA TRP A 195 -10.18 -11.54 10.67
C TRP A 195 -10.40 -10.08 10.31
N SER A 196 -10.48 -9.24 11.31
CA SER A 196 -10.62 -7.79 11.18
C SER A 196 -9.39 -7.07 11.72
N PHE A 197 -9.08 -5.95 11.12
CA PHE A 197 -7.99 -5.08 11.52
C PHE A 197 -8.34 -3.62 11.23
N ALA A 198 -7.67 -2.70 11.92
CA ALA A 198 -7.77 -1.27 11.68
C ALA A 198 -6.50 -0.77 10.99
N ALA A 199 -6.67 0.19 10.10
CA ALA A 199 -5.57 0.95 9.54
C ALA A 199 -5.78 2.44 9.80
N GLY A 200 -4.73 3.15 10.23
CA GLY A 200 -4.77 4.57 10.52
C GLY A 200 -3.41 5.21 10.32
N THR A 201 -3.38 6.51 10.06
CA THR A 201 -2.15 7.28 9.96
C THR A 201 -1.92 8.10 11.21
N THR A 202 -0.66 8.38 11.53
CA THR A 202 -0.29 9.31 12.61
C THR A 202 -0.50 10.79 12.22
N LEU A 203 -0.76 11.05 10.92
CA LEU A 203 -0.94 12.41 10.39
C LEU A 203 -2.39 12.89 10.42
N SER A 204 -3.35 11.98 10.63
CA SER A 204 -4.77 12.30 10.75
C SER A 204 -5.44 11.42 11.81
N SER A 205 -6.61 11.83 12.29
CA SER A 205 -7.45 11.01 13.17
C SER A 205 -8.24 9.94 12.40
N GLU A 206 -8.08 9.86 11.10
CA GLU A 206 -8.79 8.92 10.23
C GLU A 206 -8.31 7.49 10.47
N ARG A 207 -9.27 6.61 10.76
CA ARG A 207 -9.06 5.15 10.88
C ARG A 207 -10.09 4.45 10.01
N ALA A 208 -9.68 3.35 9.41
CA ALA A 208 -10.56 2.50 8.62
C ALA A 208 -10.50 1.06 9.15
N LEU A 209 -11.65 0.40 9.12
CA LEU A 209 -11.81 -1.00 9.51
C LEU A 209 -11.86 -1.88 8.27
N PHE A 210 -11.13 -2.96 8.31
CA PHE A 210 -11.05 -3.93 7.22
C PHE A 210 -11.35 -5.33 7.75
N CYS A 211 -12.02 -6.11 6.91
CA CYS A 211 -12.23 -7.53 7.17
C CYS A 211 -11.63 -8.34 6.03
N ILE A 212 -10.92 -9.39 6.36
CA ILE A 212 -10.41 -10.37 5.41
C ILE A 212 -11.15 -11.67 5.64
N THR A 213 -11.71 -12.22 4.58
CA THR A 213 -12.36 -13.53 4.59
C THR A 213 -11.33 -14.63 4.49
N ALA A 214 -11.45 -15.68 5.31
CA ALA A 214 -10.61 -16.85 5.21
C ALA A 214 -10.82 -17.55 3.84
N PRO A 215 -9.76 -18.08 3.22
CA PRO A 215 -9.85 -18.69 1.88
C PRO A 215 -10.89 -19.83 1.78
N ASP A 216 -11.08 -20.55 2.87
CA ASP A 216 -11.98 -21.71 2.95
C ASP A 216 -13.37 -21.38 3.53
N ALA A 217 -13.64 -20.11 3.80
CA ALA A 217 -14.94 -19.68 4.30
C ALA A 217 -16.02 -19.88 3.22
N LYS A 218 -17.05 -20.64 3.54
CA LYS A 218 -18.19 -20.80 2.63
C LYS A 218 -19.04 -19.51 2.62
N PRO A 219 -19.70 -19.17 1.51
CA PRO A 219 -20.61 -18.01 1.45
C PRO A 219 -21.65 -17.98 2.57
N ALA A 220 -22.16 -19.14 2.97
CA ALA A 220 -23.09 -19.29 4.09
C ALA A 220 -22.48 -18.91 5.46
N ASP A 221 -21.16 -18.92 5.59
CA ASP A 221 -20.46 -18.57 6.82
C ASP A 221 -20.28 -17.06 6.98
N LEU A 222 -20.42 -16.30 5.90
CA LEU A 222 -20.12 -14.86 5.85
C LEU A 222 -21.31 -13.95 6.17
N GLY A 223 -22.52 -14.53 6.37
CA GLY A 223 -23.74 -13.77 6.57
C GLY A 223 -24.26 -13.08 5.31
N ALA A 224 -25.55 -12.67 5.31
CA ALA A 224 -26.31 -12.23 4.15
C ALA A 224 -25.84 -10.93 3.46
N ARG A 225 -24.69 -10.35 3.80
CA ARG A 225 -24.19 -9.06 3.28
C ARG A 225 -23.00 -9.15 2.33
N THR A 226 -22.55 -10.35 1.98
CA THR A 226 -21.47 -10.53 0.98
C THR A 226 -22.02 -11.19 -0.30
N GLN A 227 -23.08 -10.65 -0.88
CA GLN A 227 -23.42 -10.91 -2.26
C GLN A 227 -22.72 -9.89 -3.15
N GLY A 228 -21.55 -10.26 -3.61
CA GLY A 228 -20.75 -9.56 -4.61
C GLY A 228 -19.46 -10.34 -4.77
N GLU A 229 -19.16 -10.77 -5.96
CA GLU A 229 -17.82 -11.17 -6.38
C GLU A 229 -16.92 -9.94 -6.22
N GLY A 230 -16.54 -9.62 -4.99
CA GLY A 230 -15.75 -8.46 -4.63
C GLY A 230 -14.40 -8.89 -4.07
N PRO A 231 -13.43 -7.98 -4.01
CA PRO A 231 -12.08 -8.24 -3.55
C PRO A 231 -12.07 -8.86 -2.14
N LEU A 232 -10.96 -9.47 -1.74
CA LEU A 232 -10.70 -10.10 -0.44
C LEU A 232 -11.09 -9.26 0.80
N PHE A 233 -11.49 -8.00 0.59
CA PHE A 233 -11.80 -7.02 1.60
C PHE A 233 -13.27 -6.63 1.56
N SER A 234 -13.94 -6.69 2.71
CA SER A 234 -15.17 -5.95 2.95
C SER A 234 -14.91 -4.82 3.95
N GLU A 235 -15.39 -3.63 3.64
CA GLU A 235 -15.37 -2.50 4.56
C GLU A 235 -16.54 -2.63 5.54
N ARG A 236 -16.27 -2.41 6.84
CA ARG A 236 -17.32 -2.29 7.85
C ARG A 236 -17.30 -0.89 8.47
N SER A 237 -18.47 -0.37 8.78
CA SER A 237 -18.58 0.84 9.60
C SER A 237 -18.29 0.50 11.07
N GLU A 238 -17.84 1.49 11.85
CA GLU A 238 -17.58 1.31 13.29
C GLU A 238 -18.80 0.78 14.06
N ARG A 239 -20.05 1.08 13.59
CA ARG A 239 -21.29 0.60 14.19
C ARG A 239 -21.50 -0.92 14.06
N ASP A 240 -20.88 -1.57 13.09
CA ASP A 240 -21.03 -3.01 12.87
C ASP A 240 -20.12 -3.83 13.81
N VAL A 241 -19.15 -3.21 14.47
CA VAL A 241 -18.21 -3.85 15.41
C VAL A 241 -18.79 -3.87 16.85
N GLU A 242 -19.52 -2.82 17.26
CA GLU A 242 -20.16 -2.74 18.57
C GLU A 242 -21.30 -3.74 18.78
N LEU A 243 -21.92 -4.23 17.69
CA LEU A 243 -23.01 -5.22 17.76
C LEU A 243 -22.51 -6.68 17.80
N ALA A 244 -21.21 -6.91 17.72
CA ALA A 244 -20.60 -8.26 17.68
C ALA A 244 -19.76 -8.59 18.94
N SER A 245 -19.71 -7.70 19.92
CA SER A 245 -19.14 -7.88 21.25
C SER A 245 -20.25 -8.12 22.27
#